data_63b562b976f73328d17a212bdf8f9ff1
#
_entry.id   63b562b976f73328d17a212bdf8f9ff1
#
_cell.length_a   1.000
_cell.length_b   1.000
_cell.length_c   1.000
_cell.angle_alpha   90.00
_cell.angle_beta   90.00
_cell.angle_gamma   90.00
#
_symmetry.space_group_name_H-M   'P 1'
#
loop_
_entity.id
_entity.type
_entity.pdbx_description
1 polymer ?
#
loop_
_entity_poly.entity_id
_entity_poly.type
_entity_poly.pdbx_seq_one_letter_code
_entity_poly.pdbx_strand_id
1 'polypeptide(L)'
;MLEEKFIFYLKLKYNYYNIMENSYSYKYSEINSDFIINTVERKIKILTAKCTCDKIGVMIIGIAGNNGSTLTAGILGYQKKLNWEDKNGIHEIDFLGSLYQYGSTNVAFYKDGKPYSKLLRNIMNMKKIDDLIIGGWDIISSNLYQSCKNNKILDIDLLKKLKKDLENIQPLPGVFYKDFIASNQTSKVNNTKINKNNKWNDVLSVINDIENFKKRNNLKNIIVIWSGSTEKMNCCDKFEKYEDLISTIKNDIDNIIPPSIIYAVGAIMTKSIFVNTSPQNTIVSSLHDFAKEYDTFIVGNDLKTGQTKLKSVLSDYLASSGIKPLSIVSYNHLGNNDGLNLKESNQFRSKEITKIGVIDDIIDENKELFKDEKPDHEIVIKYVQAVGDSKRAIDEYYSELFLKGKNILSIYNLCEDTLLAVPILLDIIMFTELFSRITFELENKEIVSFSTNLSLLSFFFKSPETGKNKEYIYNAFFKQRYALDNFIKICSGIPVNDFINLQYRI
;
A
#
# COMPACT_ATOMS: atom_id res chain seq x y z
N MET A 1 -31.23 -13.64 18.01
CA MET A 1 -30.90 -14.59 16.93
C MET A 1 -29.78 -14.12 16.02
N LEU A 2 -29.77 -12.87 15.48
CA LEU A 2 -28.62 -12.30 14.74
C LEU A 2 -27.44 -11.96 15.66
N GLU A 3 -27.70 -11.39 16.82
CA GLU A 3 -26.69 -11.11 17.86
C GLU A 3 -26.02 -12.39 18.37
N GLU A 4 -26.79 -13.43 18.62
CA GLU A 4 -26.26 -14.73 19.07
C GLU A 4 -25.39 -15.41 18.00
N LYS A 5 -25.80 -15.33 16.73
CA LYS A 5 -24.98 -15.85 15.60
C LYS A 5 -23.69 -15.08 15.42
N PHE A 6 -23.71 -13.78 15.66
CA PHE A 6 -22.52 -12.92 15.52
C PHE A 6 -21.58 -13.05 16.72
N ILE A 7 -22.10 -13.05 17.94
CA ILE A 7 -21.31 -13.38 19.15
C ILE A 7 -20.72 -14.78 19.03
N PHE A 8 -21.45 -15.71 18.43
CA PHE A 8 -20.95 -17.05 18.12
C PHE A 8 -19.87 -17.01 17.02
N TYR A 9 -20.01 -16.18 16.00
CA TYR A 9 -19.01 -15.96 14.96
C TYR A 9 -17.74 -15.29 15.49
N LEU A 10 -17.85 -14.24 16.31
CA LEU A 10 -16.72 -13.63 16.99
C LEU A 10 -16.08 -14.58 18.03
N LYS A 11 -16.87 -15.37 18.73
CA LYS A 11 -16.36 -16.43 19.62
C LYS A 11 -15.57 -17.49 18.88
N LEU A 12 -16.03 -17.91 17.70
CA LEU A 12 -15.34 -18.87 16.85
C LEU A 12 -14.10 -18.27 16.17
N LYS A 13 -14.21 -17.02 15.72
CA LYS A 13 -13.11 -16.36 14.98
C LYS A 13 -11.99 -15.86 15.92
N TYR A 14 -12.32 -15.37 17.14
CA TYR A 14 -11.37 -14.62 17.97
C TYR A 14 -11.27 -15.02 19.43
N ASN A 15 -11.97 -16.02 19.93
CA ASN A 15 -12.06 -16.31 21.38
C ASN A 15 -12.44 -15.04 22.17
N TYR A 16 -13.69 -14.82 22.48
CA TYR A 16 -14.30 -13.57 22.99
C TYR A 16 -13.54 -12.82 24.10
N TYR A 17 -12.69 -13.51 24.88
CA TYR A 17 -11.82 -12.90 25.92
C TYR A 17 -10.65 -12.08 25.36
N ASN A 18 -10.49 -12.00 24.02
CA ASN A 18 -9.36 -11.39 23.33
C ASN A 18 -9.75 -10.21 22.42
N ILE A 19 -10.86 -9.53 22.69
CA ILE A 19 -11.28 -8.35 21.95
C ILE A 19 -11.07 -7.11 22.84
N MET A 20 -10.49 -6.06 22.26
CA MET A 20 -10.47 -4.72 22.82
C MET A 20 -11.63 -3.93 22.20
N GLU A 21 -12.49 -3.37 23.03
CA GLU A 21 -13.65 -2.59 22.62
C GLU A 21 -13.45 -1.13 23.03
N ASN A 22 -13.68 -0.21 22.11
CA ASN A 22 -13.69 1.22 22.35
C ASN A 22 -14.89 1.86 21.66
N SER A 23 -15.50 2.84 22.30
CA SER A 23 -16.59 3.63 21.73
C SER A 23 -16.05 4.97 21.25
N TYR A 24 -16.50 5.39 20.09
CA TYR A 24 -16.15 6.69 19.51
C TYR A 24 -17.39 7.43 19.03
N SER A 25 -17.52 8.69 19.42
CA SER A 25 -18.55 9.60 18.95
C SER A 25 -17.91 10.70 18.13
N TYR A 26 -18.48 10.97 16.95
CA TYR A 26 -18.00 12.02 16.06
C TYR A 26 -19.15 12.81 15.46
N LYS A 27 -18.88 14.07 15.12
CA LYS A 27 -19.80 14.95 14.43
C LYS A 27 -19.21 15.32 13.08
N TYR A 28 -20.07 15.38 12.09
CA TYR A 28 -19.71 15.86 10.76
C TYR A 28 -20.88 16.66 10.17
N SER A 29 -20.59 17.43 9.13
CA SER A 29 -21.60 18.23 8.46
C SER A 29 -21.88 17.64 7.08
N GLU A 30 -23.15 17.53 6.75
CA GLU A 30 -23.63 17.12 5.42
C GLU A 30 -24.36 18.28 4.76
N ILE A 31 -24.20 18.43 3.45
CA ILE A 31 -24.97 19.38 2.63
C ILE A 31 -26.04 18.60 1.89
N ASN A 32 -27.31 18.98 2.07
CA ASN A 32 -28.43 18.38 1.35
C ASN A 32 -28.61 19.01 -0.05
N SER A 33 -29.59 18.53 -0.82
CA SER A 33 -29.93 19.05 -2.15
C SER A 33 -30.28 20.53 -2.18
N ASP A 34 -30.71 21.12 -1.07
CA ASP A 34 -31.10 22.53 -0.93
C ASP A 34 -29.95 23.40 -0.41
N PHE A 35 -28.73 22.86 -0.42
CA PHE A 35 -27.50 23.51 0.11
C PHE A 35 -27.56 23.85 1.61
N ILE A 36 -28.42 23.18 2.38
CA ILE A 36 -28.51 23.36 3.83
C ILE A 36 -27.49 22.45 4.49
N ILE A 37 -26.66 23.04 5.37
CA ILE A 37 -25.65 22.31 6.14
C ILE A 37 -26.32 21.76 7.40
N ASN A 38 -26.33 20.44 7.53
CA ASN A 38 -26.83 19.71 8.71
C ASN A 38 -25.65 19.10 9.46
N THR A 39 -25.65 19.23 10.79
CA THR A 39 -24.69 18.51 11.65
C THR A 39 -25.27 17.16 12.03
N VAL A 40 -24.51 16.12 11.73
CA VAL A 40 -24.84 14.73 12.07
C VAL A 40 -23.90 14.26 13.16
N GLU A 41 -24.42 13.65 14.22
CA GLU A 41 -23.65 12.98 15.26
C GLU A 41 -23.80 11.47 15.08
N ARG A 42 -22.70 10.74 15.15
CA ARG A 42 -22.66 9.27 15.04
C ARG A 42 -21.86 8.69 16.19
N LYS A 43 -22.30 7.50 16.62
CA LYS A 43 -21.56 6.69 17.60
C LYS A 43 -21.22 5.34 16.97
N ILE A 44 -20.00 4.90 17.15
CA ILE A 44 -19.56 3.57 16.72
C ILE A 44 -18.83 2.89 17.86
N LYS A 45 -18.90 1.57 17.89
CA LYS A 45 -17.98 0.76 18.69
C LYS A 45 -16.94 0.16 17.78
N ILE A 46 -15.70 0.24 18.21
CA ILE A 46 -14.56 -0.32 17.50
C ILE A 46 -14.11 -1.56 18.25
N LEU A 47 -14.14 -2.68 17.55
CA LEU A 47 -13.79 -3.98 18.07
C LEU A 47 -12.47 -4.41 17.45
N THR A 48 -11.41 -4.46 18.24
CA THR A 48 -10.09 -4.88 17.77
C THR A 48 -9.73 -6.23 18.40
N ALA A 49 -9.62 -7.27 17.58
CA ALA A 49 -9.12 -8.55 18.05
C ALA A 49 -7.64 -8.41 18.47
N LYS A 50 -7.31 -8.93 19.66
CA LYS A 50 -5.93 -8.91 20.15
C LYS A 50 -5.02 -9.67 19.19
N CYS A 51 -3.78 -9.21 19.12
CA CYS A 51 -2.74 -9.91 18.39
C CYS A 51 -2.56 -11.32 18.96
N THR A 52 -2.76 -12.34 18.14
CA THR A 52 -2.45 -13.73 18.49
C THR A 52 -0.95 -13.99 18.32
N CYS A 53 -0.43 -15.05 18.97
CA CYS A 53 0.98 -15.46 18.77
C CYS A 53 1.23 -16.13 17.41
N ASP A 54 0.20 -16.27 16.56
CA ASP A 54 0.31 -16.93 15.26
C ASP A 54 1.17 -16.11 14.30
N LYS A 55 1.99 -16.79 13.51
CA LYS A 55 2.78 -16.17 12.44
C LYS A 55 1.89 -15.75 11.28
N ILE A 56 2.38 -14.82 10.46
CA ILE A 56 1.72 -14.31 9.26
C ILE A 56 2.53 -14.70 8.04
N GLY A 57 1.86 -15.23 7.03
CA GLY A 57 2.47 -15.43 5.73
C GLY A 57 2.38 -14.19 4.86
N VAL A 58 3.46 -13.89 4.19
CA VAL A 58 3.52 -12.86 3.16
C VAL A 58 3.99 -13.52 1.88
N MET A 59 3.13 -13.53 0.87
CA MET A 59 3.45 -14.10 -0.44
C MET A 59 3.58 -12.96 -1.47
N ILE A 60 4.77 -12.80 -2.02
CA ILE A 60 5.13 -11.68 -2.89
C ILE A 60 5.14 -12.15 -4.34
N ILE A 61 4.35 -11.50 -5.21
CA ILE A 61 4.44 -11.63 -6.67
C ILE A 61 5.56 -10.69 -7.12
N GLY A 62 6.59 -11.24 -7.78
CA GLY A 62 7.82 -10.53 -8.08
C GLY A 62 8.84 -10.60 -6.94
N ILE A 63 8.87 -11.72 -6.20
CA ILE A 63 9.76 -11.91 -5.05
C ILE A 63 11.25 -11.85 -5.42
N ALA A 64 11.63 -12.23 -6.63
CA ALA A 64 13.00 -12.13 -7.14
C ALA A 64 13.38 -10.73 -7.65
N GLY A 65 12.40 -9.83 -7.81
CA GLY A 65 12.62 -8.42 -8.17
C GLY A 65 13.32 -7.63 -7.06
N ASN A 66 13.69 -6.39 -7.37
CA ASN A 66 14.42 -5.51 -6.43
C ASN A 66 13.72 -5.42 -5.07
N ASN A 67 12.44 -5.02 -5.05
CA ASN A 67 11.68 -4.84 -3.81
C ASN A 67 11.49 -6.15 -3.04
N GLY A 68 11.05 -7.22 -3.74
CA GLY A 68 10.75 -8.50 -3.11
C GLY A 68 11.97 -9.15 -2.48
N SER A 69 13.08 -9.20 -3.21
CA SER A 69 14.32 -9.81 -2.72
C SER A 69 14.97 -8.99 -1.60
N THR A 70 14.96 -7.66 -1.71
CA THR A 70 15.52 -6.77 -0.67
C THR A 70 14.68 -6.79 0.61
N LEU A 71 13.34 -6.76 0.50
CA LEU A 71 12.45 -6.90 1.67
C LEU A 71 12.67 -8.24 2.37
N THR A 72 12.75 -9.34 1.61
CA THR A 72 12.99 -10.67 2.17
C THR A 72 14.33 -10.75 2.88
N ALA A 73 15.39 -10.22 2.27
CA ALA A 73 16.71 -10.17 2.88
C ALA A 73 16.72 -9.31 4.15
N GLY A 74 16.07 -8.15 4.12
CA GLY A 74 15.94 -7.27 5.28
C GLY A 74 15.22 -7.94 6.45
N ILE A 75 14.09 -8.63 6.19
CA ILE A 75 13.34 -9.36 7.23
C ILE A 75 14.18 -10.49 7.83
N LEU A 76 14.81 -11.32 7.00
CA LEU A 76 15.66 -12.41 7.46
C LEU A 76 16.84 -11.93 8.30
N GLY A 77 17.49 -10.87 7.83
CA GLY A 77 18.60 -10.26 8.56
C GLY A 77 18.18 -9.65 9.89
N TYR A 78 17.03 -8.98 9.94
CA TYR A 78 16.45 -8.45 11.17
C TYR A 78 16.11 -9.56 12.16
N GLN A 79 15.42 -10.64 11.72
CA GLN A 79 15.07 -11.78 12.55
C GLN A 79 16.30 -12.48 13.14
N LYS A 80 17.41 -12.49 12.42
CA LYS A 80 18.69 -13.07 12.86
C LYS A 80 19.59 -12.08 13.62
N LYS A 81 19.16 -10.84 13.75
CA LYS A 81 19.95 -9.76 14.38
C LYS A 81 21.36 -9.65 13.75
N LEU A 82 21.40 -9.71 12.42
CA LEU A 82 22.66 -9.61 11.70
C LEU A 82 23.14 -8.16 11.68
N ASN A 83 24.43 -8.03 11.67
CA ASN A 83 25.12 -6.79 11.30
C ASN A 83 25.91 -7.01 10.01
N TRP A 84 26.29 -5.93 9.34
CA TRP A 84 27.18 -5.98 8.19
C TRP A 84 28.17 -4.81 8.25
N GLU A 85 29.25 -4.95 7.51
CA GLU A 85 30.31 -3.98 7.46
C GLU A 85 30.44 -3.39 6.04
N ASP A 86 30.57 -2.08 5.98
CA ASP A 86 30.94 -1.34 4.78
C ASP A 86 32.09 -0.38 5.08
N LYS A 87 32.45 0.48 4.12
CA LYS A 87 33.51 1.48 4.30
C LYS A 87 33.27 2.52 5.40
N ASN A 88 32.04 2.63 5.90
CA ASN A 88 31.63 3.59 6.93
C ASN A 88 31.60 2.95 8.33
N GLY A 89 31.69 1.61 8.43
CA GLY A 89 31.70 0.88 9.68
C GLY A 89 30.73 -0.30 9.74
N ILE A 90 30.39 -0.69 10.96
CA ILE A 90 29.46 -1.79 11.23
C ILE A 90 28.05 -1.23 11.38
N HIS A 91 27.10 -1.85 10.71
CA HIS A 91 25.69 -1.47 10.67
C HIS A 91 24.81 -2.59 11.20
N GLU A 92 23.73 -2.23 11.88
CA GLU A 92 22.65 -3.13 12.27
C GLU A 92 21.49 -3.02 11.29
N ILE A 93 20.73 -4.12 11.08
CA ILE A 93 19.57 -4.08 10.20
C ILE A 93 18.41 -3.42 10.91
N ASP A 94 17.99 -2.31 10.36
CA ASP A 94 16.77 -1.61 10.73
C ASP A 94 15.90 -1.31 9.48
N PHE A 95 14.72 -0.71 9.71
CA PHE A 95 13.85 -0.27 8.63
C PHE A 95 13.62 1.25 8.75
N LEU A 96 14.69 2.03 8.72
CA LEU A 96 14.59 3.49 8.62
C LEU A 96 13.72 3.87 7.41
N GLY A 97 12.76 4.78 7.62
CA GLY A 97 11.72 5.10 6.66
C GLY A 97 10.40 4.36 6.89
N SER A 98 10.35 3.37 7.79
CA SER A 98 9.14 2.67 8.21
C SER A 98 8.39 3.41 9.32
N LEU A 99 7.11 3.66 9.10
CA LEU A 99 6.21 4.22 10.10
C LEU A 99 5.94 3.22 11.23
N TYR A 100 5.84 1.93 10.93
CA TYR A 100 5.72 0.88 11.92
C TYR A 100 6.93 0.87 12.87
N GLN A 101 8.14 0.99 12.33
CA GLN A 101 9.36 0.90 13.12
C GLN A 101 9.58 2.15 13.98
N TYR A 102 9.39 3.34 13.42
CA TYR A 102 9.78 4.62 14.04
C TYR A 102 8.65 5.63 14.18
N GLY A 103 7.48 5.37 13.62
CA GLY A 103 6.34 6.27 13.73
C GLY A 103 5.86 6.40 15.17
N SER A 104 5.78 7.62 15.66
CA SER A 104 5.24 7.94 16.97
C SER A 104 4.10 8.95 16.86
N THR A 105 3.23 8.95 17.85
CA THR A 105 2.18 9.95 18.02
C THR A 105 2.07 10.37 19.48
N ASN A 106 1.63 11.62 19.70
CA ASN A 106 1.36 12.13 21.03
C ASN A 106 0.16 11.42 21.63
N VAL A 107 0.32 10.82 22.80
CA VAL A 107 -0.75 10.09 23.53
C VAL A 107 -1.21 10.80 24.79
N ALA A 108 -0.43 11.75 25.31
CA ALA A 108 -0.73 12.53 26.51
C ALA A 108 0.17 13.77 26.57
N PHE A 109 -0.07 14.62 27.55
CA PHE A 109 0.81 15.74 27.87
C PHE A 109 1.27 15.63 29.31
N TYR A 110 2.51 16.02 29.57
CA TYR A 110 3.00 16.27 30.91
C TYR A 110 2.34 17.51 31.51
N LYS A 111 2.43 17.68 32.81
CA LYS A 111 1.88 18.86 33.52
C LYS A 111 2.49 20.19 33.03
N ASP A 112 3.71 20.15 32.52
CA ASP A 112 4.41 21.31 31.95
C ASP A 112 4.03 21.57 30.47
N GLY A 113 3.07 20.84 29.94
CA GLY A 113 2.55 21.00 28.56
C GLY A 113 3.40 20.28 27.48
N LYS A 114 4.47 19.59 27.85
CA LYS A 114 5.26 18.83 26.86
C LYS A 114 4.52 17.58 26.41
N PRO A 115 4.58 17.23 25.09
CA PRO A 115 3.95 16.02 24.59
C PRO A 115 4.65 14.76 25.10
N TYR A 116 3.85 13.76 25.45
CA TYR A 116 4.30 12.40 25.71
C TYR A 116 3.92 11.50 24.54
N SER A 117 4.90 11.06 23.77
CA SER A 117 4.69 10.27 22.55
C SER A 117 5.03 8.81 22.74
N LYS A 118 4.33 7.94 22.04
CA LYS A 118 4.60 6.50 21.93
C LYS A 118 4.69 6.06 20.48
N LEU A 119 5.46 5.01 20.23
CA LEU A 119 5.48 4.34 18.93
C LEU A 119 4.10 3.74 18.60
N LEU A 120 3.65 3.89 17.36
CA LEU A 120 2.35 3.38 16.92
C LEU A 120 2.20 1.89 17.16
N ARG A 121 3.23 1.10 16.88
CA ARG A 121 3.25 -0.35 17.11
C ARG A 121 3.02 -0.76 18.56
N ASN A 122 3.39 0.10 19.52
CA ASN A 122 3.21 -0.19 20.95
C ASN A 122 1.81 0.19 21.45
N ILE A 123 1.13 1.13 20.76
CA ILE A 123 -0.23 1.56 21.09
C ILE A 123 -1.22 0.44 20.80
N MET A 124 -1.14 -0.16 19.60
CA MET A 124 -2.09 -1.15 19.11
C MET A 124 -1.66 -2.60 19.31
N ASN A 125 -0.54 -2.85 19.98
CA ASN A 125 0.02 -4.20 20.09
C ASN A 125 0.10 -4.91 18.72
N MET A 126 0.82 -4.30 17.79
CA MET A 126 1.00 -4.82 16.42
C MET A 126 1.89 -6.07 16.42
N LYS A 127 1.80 -6.85 15.36
CA LYS A 127 2.70 -7.98 15.08
C LYS A 127 4.16 -7.52 15.06
N LYS A 128 5.07 -8.47 15.27
CA LYS A 128 6.51 -8.23 15.16
C LYS A 128 7.03 -8.69 13.80
N ILE A 129 8.15 -8.14 13.38
CA ILE A 129 8.85 -8.58 12.16
C ILE A 129 9.26 -10.06 12.27
N ASP A 130 9.55 -10.52 13.50
CA ASP A 130 9.86 -11.92 13.80
C ASP A 130 8.69 -12.89 13.50
N ASP A 131 7.47 -12.39 13.41
CA ASP A 131 6.29 -13.20 13.13
C ASP A 131 6.06 -13.42 11.62
N LEU A 132 6.85 -12.79 10.74
CA LEU A 132 6.66 -12.85 9.29
C LEU A 132 7.33 -14.07 8.67
N ILE A 133 6.60 -14.80 7.83
CA ILE A 133 7.09 -15.88 6.97
C ILE A 133 6.93 -15.45 5.52
N ILE A 134 8.03 -15.39 4.79
CA ILE A 134 8.05 -14.86 3.42
C ILE A 134 8.16 -15.98 2.40
N GLY A 135 7.39 -15.87 1.34
CA GLY A 135 7.44 -16.70 0.13
C GLY A 135 6.85 -15.92 -1.05
N GLY A 136 6.68 -16.59 -2.18
CA GLY A 136 6.02 -15.93 -3.32
C GLY A 136 6.39 -16.50 -4.68
N TRP A 137 5.99 -15.77 -5.70
CA TRP A 137 6.12 -16.15 -7.10
C TRP A 137 7.03 -15.18 -7.85
N ASP A 138 7.67 -15.71 -8.87
CA ASP A 138 8.36 -14.90 -9.85
C ASP A 138 8.35 -15.59 -11.21
N ILE A 139 8.43 -14.81 -12.28
CA ILE A 139 8.60 -15.30 -13.65
C ILE A 139 10.06 -15.66 -13.96
N ILE A 140 10.97 -15.47 -12.99
CA ILE A 140 12.40 -15.80 -13.05
C ILE A 140 12.69 -16.90 -12.04
N SER A 141 13.38 -17.95 -12.47
CA SER A 141 13.67 -19.16 -11.66
C SER A 141 14.87 -19.03 -10.71
N SER A 142 15.56 -17.88 -10.70
CA SER A 142 16.71 -17.68 -9.81
C SER A 142 16.30 -17.72 -8.34
N ASN A 143 17.07 -18.42 -7.49
CA ASN A 143 16.89 -18.33 -6.04
C ASN A 143 17.14 -16.89 -5.55
N LEU A 144 16.71 -16.58 -4.31
CA LEU A 144 16.78 -15.19 -3.84
C LEU A 144 18.23 -14.69 -3.63
N TYR A 145 19.19 -15.56 -3.35
CA TYR A 145 20.58 -15.14 -3.30
C TYR A 145 21.08 -14.65 -4.64
N GLN A 146 20.82 -15.42 -5.71
CA GLN A 146 21.19 -15.02 -7.06
C GLN A 146 20.44 -13.75 -7.50
N SER A 147 19.18 -13.64 -7.13
CA SER A 147 18.35 -12.46 -7.41
C SER A 147 18.91 -11.19 -6.73
N CYS A 148 19.20 -11.24 -5.43
CA CYS A 148 19.83 -10.13 -4.70
C CYS A 148 21.20 -9.73 -5.33
N LYS A 149 22.00 -10.73 -5.72
CA LYS A 149 23.30 -10.49 -6.39
C LYS A 149 23.13 -9.78 -7.72
N ASN A 150 22.12 -10.16 -8.52
CA ASN A 150 21.83 -9.55 -9.82
C ASN A 150 21.23 -8.15 -9.68
N ASN A 151 20.40 -7.93 -8.67
CA ASN A 151 19.71 -6.65 -8.39
C ASN A 151 20.70 -5.57 -7.88
N LYS A 152 21.81 -5.96 -7.25
CA LYS A 152 22.89 -5.06 -6.78
C LYS A 152 22.42 -3.95 -5.83
N ILE A 153 21.47 -4.28 -4.94
CA ILE A 153 20.94 -3.33 -3.94
C ILE A 153 21.67 -3.49 -2.60
N LEU A 154 21.91 -4.73 -2.19
CA LEU A 154 22.50 -5.05 -0.89
C LEU A 154 24.03 -5.04 -0.94
N ASP A 155 24.64 -4.60 0.16
CA ASP A 155 26.06 -4.72 0.37
C ASP A 155 26.54 -6.18 0.32
N ILE A 156 27.74 -6.38 -0.19
CA ILE A 156 28.30 -7.71 -0.43
C ILE A 156 28.47 -8.49 0.87
N ASP A 157 28.87 -7.83 1.97
CA ASP A 157 29.04 -8.49 3.26
C ASP A 157 27.72 -9.01 3.81
N LEU A 158 26.67 -8.18 3.80
CA LEU A 158 25.32 -8.61 4.18
C LEU A 158 24.83 -9.78 3.32
N LEU A 159 25.03 -9.67 2.00
CA LEU A 159 24.62 -10.72 1.08
C LEU A 159 25.35 -12.06 1.35
N LYS A 160 26.64 -12.02 1.69
CA LYS A 160 27.40 -13.21 2.09
C LYS A 160 26.85 -13.86 3.37
N LYS A 161 26.52 -13.03 4.38
CA LYS A 161 25.96 -13.49 5.66
C LYS A 161 24.58 -14.16 5.50
N LEU A 162 23.78 -13.67 4.55
CA LEU A 162 22.44 -14.21 4.24
C LEU A 162 22.45 -15.33 3.19
N LYS A 163 23.59 -15.67 2.61
CA LYS A 163 23.69 -16.57 1.46
C LYS A 163 22.88 -17.85 1.65
N LYS A 164 23.14 -18.61 2.73
CA LYS A 164 22.50 -19.90 2.99
C LYS A 164 20.99 -19.80 3.07
N ASP A 165 20.47 -18.74 3.68
CA ASP A 165 19.03 -18.55 3.86
C ASP A 165 18.36 -18.19 2.53
N LEU A 166 18.95 -17.26 1.79
CA LEU A 166 18.43 -16.81 0.52
C LEU A 166 18.54 -17.87 -0.59
N GLU A 167 19.55 -18.75 -0.56
CA GLU A 167 19.66 -19.88 -1.50
C GLU A 167 18.53 -20.91 -1.31
N ASN A 168 17.99 -21.04 -0.10
CA ASN A 168 16.89 -21.95 0.21
C ASN A 168 15.50 -21.42 -0.21
N ILE A 169 15.39 -20.16 -0.59
CA ILE A 169 14.13 -19.57 -1.04
C ILE A 169 14.10 -19.58 -2.57
N GLN A 170 13.25 -20.45 -3.11
CA GLN A 170 13.00 -20.58 -4.54
C GLN A 170 11.64 -19.95 -4.85
N PRO A 171 11.55 -19.03 -5.82
CA PRO A 171 10.27 -18.51 -6.29
C PRO A 171 9.39 -19.62 -6.88
N LEU A 172 8.12 -19.61 -6.53
CA LEU A 172 7.12 -20.41 -7.21
C LEU A 172 6.92 -19.89 -8.65
N PRO A 173 6.56 -20.77 -9.61
CA PRO A 173 6.27 -20.34 -10.98
C PRO A 173 5.18 -19.28 -11.03
N GLY A 174 5.43 -18.16 -11.73
CA GLY A 174 4.51 -17.04 -11.85
C GLY A 174 3.47 -17.21 -12.97
N VAL A 175 2.32 -16.53 -12.82
CA VAL A 175 1.37 -16.33 -13.92
C VAL A 175 1.93 -15.26 -14.85
N PHE A 176 1.98 -15.55 -16.13
CA PHE A 176 2.55 -14.65 -17.13
C PHE A 176 1.71 -14.61 -18.40
N TYR A 177 1.28 -13.41 -18.79
CA TYR A 177 0.62 -13.15 -20.07
C TYR A 177 1.39 -12.05 -20.81
N LYS A 178 1.97 -12.40 -21.94
CA LYS A 178 2.88 -11.55 -22.73
C LYS A 178 2.30 -10.17 -23.06
N ASP A 179 0.99 -10.09 -23.25
CA ASP A 179 0.32 -8.86 -23.71
C ASP A 179 0.22 -7.77 -22.64
N PHE A 180 0.51 -8.09 -21.37
CA PHE A 180 0.37 -7.16 -20.24
C PHE A 180 1.70 -6.60 -19.74
N ILE A 181 2.80 -7.25 -20.02
CA ILE A 181 4.14 -6.86 -19.60
C ILE A 181 4.93 -6.28 -20.76
N ALA A 182 5.83 -5.34 -20.52
CA ALA A 182 6.65 -4.73 -21.55
C ALA A 182 7.46 -5.79 -22.31
N SER A 183 7.60 -5.60 -23.63
CA SER A 183 8.28 -6.54 -24.52
C SER A 183 9.73 -6.82 -24.09
N ASN A 184 10.40 -5.83 -23.50
CA ASN A 184 11.77 -5.91 -23.01
C ASN A 184 11.93 -6.79 -21.75
N GLN A 185 10.84 -7.25 -21.11
CA GLN A 185 10.86 -8.20 -19.99
C GLN A 185 10.77 -9.66 -20.45
N THR A 186 10.23 -9.92 -21.64
CA THR A 186 9.89 -11.26 -22.13
C THR A 186 11.10 -12.21 -22.20
N SER A 187 12.29 -11.71 -22.54
CA SER A 187 13.51 -12.52 -22.60
C SER A 187 14.00 -13.05 -21.26
N LYS A 188 13.50 -12.52 -20.14
CA LYS A 188 13.88 -12.95 -18.78
C LYS A 188 12.98 -14.04 -18.24
N VAL A 189 11.85 -14.31 -18.91
CA VAL A 189 10.81 -15.23 -18.45
C VAL A 189 11.24 -16.67 -18.65
N ASN A 190 11.42 -17.40 -17.53
CA ASN A 190 11.83 -18.80 -17.54
C ASN A 190 11.20 -19.63 -16.40
N ASN A 191 10.26 -19.06 -15.65
CA ASN A 191 9.60 -19.68 -14.50
C ASN A 191 8.11 -19.33 -14.49
N THR A 192 7.34 -19.94 -15.37
CA THR A 192 5.91 -19.67 -15.49
C THR A 192 5.07 -20.90 -15.25
N LYS A 193 3.82 -20.68 -14.81
CA LYS A 193 2.82 -21.73 -14.76
C LYS A 193 2.51 -22.22 -16.18
N ILE A 194 2.58 -23.55 -16.36
CA ILE A 194 2.31 -24.19 -17.64
C ILE A 194 0.83 -24.63 -17.64
N ASN A 195 -0.07 -23.69 -17.70
CA ASN A 195 -1.48 -24.00 -17.88
C ASN A 195 -1.87 -23.68 -19.33
N LYS A 196 -2.12 -24.73 -20.11
CA LYS A 196 -2.50 -24.59 -21.52
C LYS A 196 -3.79 -23.77 -21.64
N ASN A 197 -3.64 -22.47 -21.90
CA ASN A 197 -4.68 -21.53 -22.34
C ASN A 197 -5.98 -21.53 -21.52
N ASN A 198 -5.92 -21.64 -20.21
CA ASN A 198 -7.08 -21.50 -19.35
C ASN A 198 -6.74 -20.68 -18.09
N LYS A 199 -7.17 -19.42 -18.09
CA LYS A 199 -6.93 -18.48 -16.96
C LYS A 199 -7.52 -18.96 -15.63
N TRP A 200 -8.63 -19.73 -15.69
CA TRP A 200 -9.21 -20.30 -14.47
C TRP A 200 -8.29 -21.33 -13.82
N ASN A 201 -7.57 -22.13 -14.63
CA ASN A 201 -6.56 -23.05 -14.11
C ASN A 201 -5.40 -22.31 -13.45
N ASP A 202 -5.05 -21.11 -13.92
CA ASP A 202 -4.07 -20.26 -13.25
C ASP A 202 -4.59 -19.78 -11.89
N VAL A 203 -5.88 -19.39 -11.78
CA VAL A 203 -6.52 -19.07 -10.49
C VAL A 203 -6.44 -20.28 -9.53
N LEU A 204 -6.84 -21.47 -9.99
CA LEU A 204 -6.79 -22.70 -9.17
C LEU A 204 -5.36 -23.05 -8.72
N SER A 205 -4.39 -22.81 -9.59
CA SER A 205 -2.98 -23.01 -9.26
C SER A 205 -2.48 -22.02 -8.21
N VAL A 206 -2.89 -20.74 -8.28
CA VAL A 206 -2.58 -19.72 -7.26
C VAL A 206 -3.22 -20.09 -5.91
N ILE A 207 -4.47 -20.54 -5.91
CA ILE A 207 -5.16 -21.04 -4.71
C ILE A 207 -4.37 -22.19 -4.07
N ASN A 208 -3.99 -23.19 -4.88
CA ASN A 208 -3.21 -24.34 -4.40
C ASN A 208 -1.87 -23.91 -3.79
N ASP A 209 -1.17 -22.97 -4.40
CA ASP A 209 0.10 -22.46 -3.88
C ASP A 209 -0.08 -21.78 -2.51
N ILE A 210 -1.12 -20.93 -2.38
CA ILE A 210 -1.43 -20.23 -1.12
C ILE A 210 -1.79 -21.26 -0.01
N GLU A 211 -2.66 -22.22 -0.31
CA GLU A 211 -3.07 -23.23 0.68
C GLU A 211 -1.90 -24.14 1.07
N ASN A 212 -1.03 -24.51 0.14
CA ASN A 212 0.18 -25.25 0.43
C ASN A 212 1.15 -24.45 1.31
N PHE A 213 1.29 -23.14 1.06
CA PHE A 213 2.12 -22.26 1.88
C PHE A 213 1.56 -22.13 3.30
N LYS A 214 0.24 -21.95 3.45
CA LYS A 214 -0.46 -21.98 4.75
C LYS A 214 -0.16 -23.27 5.51
N LYS A 215 -0.39 -24.41 4.85
CA LYS A 215 -0.24 -25.74 5.46
C LYS A 215 1.19 -26.01 5.90
N ARG A 216 2.20 -25.76 5.04
CA ARG A 216 3.61 -26.02 5.34
C ARG A 216 4.11 -25.22 6.53
N ASN A 217 3.62 -23.99 6.70
CA ASN A 217 4.09 -23.06 7.72
C ASN A 217 3.13 -22.92 8.90
N ASN A 218 2.04 -23.70 8.94
CA ASN A 218 0.99 -23.64 9.95
C ASN A 218 0.44 -22.21 10.13
N LEU A 219 0.04 -21.58 9.01
CA LEU A 219 -0.42 -20.20 8.96
C LEU A 219 -1.94 -20.13 8.82
N LYS A 220 -2.56 -19.14 9.49
CA LYS A 220 -3.98 -18.83 9.33
C LYS A 220 -4.20 -17.69 8.35
N ASN A 221 -3.36 -16.66 8.42
CA ASN A 221 -3.50 -15.43 7.66
C ASN A 221 -2.37 -15.29 6.64
N ILE A 222 -2.73 -14.92 5.42
CA ILE A 222 -1.80 -14.61 4.34
C ILE A 222 -2.11 -13.22 3.80
N ILE A 223 -1.04 -12.48 3.53
CA ILE A 223 -1.08 -11.24 2.75
C ILE A 223 -0.36 -11.52 1.44
N VAL A 224 -1.07 -11.38 0.33
CA VAL A 224 -0.54 -11.52 -1.03
C VAL A 224 -0.24 -10.13 -1.55
N ILE A 225 1.00 -9.87 -1.95
CA ILE A 225 1.46 -8.55 -2.39
C ILE A 225 1.94 -8.62 -3.83
N TRP A 226 1.35 -7.82 -4.70
CA TRP A 226 1.88 -7.59 -6.04
C TRP A 226 3.00 -6.54 -5.96
N SER A 227 4.23 -6.96 -6.16
CA SER A 227 5.43 -6.12 -6.32
C SER A 227 6.20 -6.45 -7.62
N GLY A 228 5.49 -7.06 -8.56
CA GLY A 228 6.01 -7.36 -9.89
C GLY A 228 6.05 -6.13 -10.80
N SER A 229 6.52 -6.33 -12.03
CA SER A 229 6.56 -5.28 -13.04
C SER A 229 5.17 -4.68 -13.31
N THR A 230 5.15 -3.37 -13.56
CA THR A 230 3.91 -2.66 -13.93
C THR A 230 3.31 -3.26 -15.18
N GLU A 231 2.04 -3.65 -15.10
CA GLU A 231 1.24 -4.06 -16.24
C GLU A 231 0.66 -2.86 -16.98
N LYS A 232 0.28 -3.03 -18.25
CA LYS A 232 -0.56 -2.04 -18.94
C LYS A 232 -1.92 -1.94 -18.26
N MET A 233 -2.58 -0.79 -18.36
CA MET A 233 -3.97 -0.63 -17.91
C MET A 233 -4.85 -1.67 -18.56
N ASN A 234 -5.81 -2.18 -17.80
CA ASN A 234 -6.80 -3.15 -18.26
C ASN A 234 -8.20 -2.52 -18.31
N CYS A 235 -9.15 -3.21 -18.93
CA CYS A 235 -10.54 -2.78 -19.05
C CYS A 235 -11.47 -3.56 -18.10
N CYS A 236 -10.96 -4.08 -16.99
CA CYS A 236 -11.77 -4.86 -16.03
C CYS A 236 -12.70 -3.97 -15.17
N ASP A 237 -12.49 -2.66 -15.17
CA ASP A 237 -13.39 -1.65 -14.59
C ASP A 237 -14.78 -1.63 -15.25
N LYS A 238 -14.92 -2.15 -16.48
CA LYS A 238 -16.21 -2.33 -17.15
C LYS A 238 -17.14 -3.34 -16.47
N PHE A 239 -16.61 -4.25 -15.66
CA PHE A 239 -17.41 -5.24 -14.95
C PHE A 239 -18.04 -4.61 -13.70
N GLU A 240 -19.34 -4.36 -13.75
CA GLU A 240 -20.09 -3.84 -12.60
C GLU A 240 -20.30 -4.93 -11.53
N LYS A 241 -20.41 -6.20 -11.95
CA LYS A 241 -20.59 -7.35 -11.07
C LYS A 241 -19.37 -8.26 -11.14
N TYR A 242 -19.01 -8.83 -9.99
CA TYR A 242 -17.88 -9.75 -9.94
C TYR A 242 -18.18 -11.09 -10.62
N GLU A 243 -19.46 -11.50 -10.70
CA GLU A 243 -19.87 -12.73 -11.40
C GLU A 243 -19.52 -12.68 -12.88
N ASP A 244 -19.66 -11.50 -13.52
CA ASP A 244 -19.31 -11.31 -14.94
C ASP A 244 -17.79 -11.39 -15.13
N LEU A 245 -17.02 -10.79 -14.22
CA LEU A 245 -15.55 -10.90 -14.24
C LEU A 245 -15.11 -12.37 -14.06
N ILE A 246 -15.67 -13.08 -13.08
CA ILE A 246 -15.33 -14.48 -12.82
C ILE A 246 -15.75 -15.38 -14.00
N SER A 247 -16.94 -15.13 -14.59
CA SER A 247 -17.40 -15.84 -15.79
C SER A 247 -16.43 -15.62 -16.97
N THR A 248 -15.97 -14.39 -17.19
CA THR A 248 -14.99 -14.06 -18.24
C THR A 248 -13.66 -14.80 -18.03
N ILE A 249 -13.17 -14.88 -16.78
CA ILE A 249 -11.95 -15.64 -16.44
C ILE A 249 -12.15 -17.13 -16.72
N LYS A 250 -13.30 -17.70 -16.34
CA LYS A 250 -13.61 -19.13 -16.53
C LYS A 250 -13.71 -19.52 -17.98
N ASN A 251 -14.28 -18.66 -18.80
CA ASN A 251 -14.52 -18.93 -20.21
C ASN A 251 -13.33 -18.52 -21.09
N ASP A 252 -12.33 -17.85 -20.52
CA ASP A 252 -11.13 -17.35 -21.23
C ASP A 252 -11.44 -16.56 -22.52
N ILE A 253 -12.52 -15.76 -22.49
CA ILE A 253 -13.15 -15.18 -23.66
C ILE A 253 -12.32 -14.03 -24.26
N ASP A 254 -11.60 -13.27 -23.42
CA ASP A 254 -10.92 -12.04 -23.84
C ASP A 254 -9.51 -11.90 -23.27
N ASN A 255 -8.60 -11.37 -24.08
CA ASN A 255 -7.24 -10.97 -23.63
C ASN A 255 -7.22 -9.68 -22.82
N ILE A 256 -8.26 -9.49 -21.97
CA ILE A 256 -8.41 -8.29 -21.11
C ILE A 256 -8.04 -8.54 -19.66
N ILE A 257 -7.98 -9.80 -19.23
CA ILE A 257 -7.70 -10.17 -17.85
C ILE A 257 -6.17 -10.28 -17.64
N PRO A 258 -5.56 -9.38 -16.83
CA PRO A 258 -4.14 -9.41 -16.55
C PRO A 258 -3.78 -10.45 -15.47
N PRO A 259 -2.51 -10.84 -15.37
CA PRO A 259 -2.01 -11.68 -14.29
C PRO A 259 -2.35 -11.17 -12.90
N SER A 260 -2.30 -9.87 -12.65
CA SER A 260 -2.60 -9.29 -11.34
C SER A 260 -4.03 -9.56 -10.87
N ILE A 261 -5.01 -9.57 -11.77
CA ILE A 261 -6.40 -9.96 -11.47
C ILE A 261 -6.49 -11.45 -11.10
N ILE A 262 -5.75 -12.32 -11.78
CA ILE A 262 -5.71 -13.76 -11.47
C ILE A 262 -5.24 -13.99 -10.02
N TYR A 263 -4.16 -13.31 -9.63
CA TYR A 263 -3.65 -13.38 -8.26
C TYR A 263 -4.63 -12.78 -7.23
N ALA A 264 -5.28 -11.66 -7.56
CA ALA A 264 -6.27 -11.05 -6.69
C ALA A 264 -7.46 -12.00 -6.44
N VAL A 265 -8.01 -12.61 -7.50
CA VAL A 265 -9.09 -13.60 -7.40
C VAL A 265 -8.66 -14.81 -6.56
N GLY A 266 -7.47 -15.37 -6.82
CA GLY A 266 -6.94 -16.49 -6.04
C GLY A 266 -6.73 -16.16 -4.56
N ALA A 267 -6.24 -14.96 -4.26
CA ALA A 267 -6.09 -14.48 -2.88
C ALA A 267 -7.45 -14.34 -2.18
N ILE A 268 -8.43 -13.70 -2.83
CA ILE A 268 -9.79 -13.52 -2.29
C ILE A 268 -10.41 -14.88 -1.98
N MET A 269 -10.38 -15.84 -2.92
CA MET A 269 -10.99 -17.17 -2.74
C MET A 269 -10.36 -17.97 -1.60
N THR A 270 -9.11 -17.68 -1.24
CA THR A 270 -8.43 -18.27 -0.08
C THR A 270 -8.59 -17.46 1.21
N LYS A 271 -9.45 -16.44 1.21
CA LYS A 271 -9.61 -15.47 2.31
C LYS A 271 -8.31 -14.79 2.71
N SER A 272 -7.39 -14.63 1.75
CA SER A 272 -6.16 -13.88 1.91
C SER A 272 -6.36 -12.44 1.49
N ILE A 273 -5.66 -11.51 2.13
CA ILE A 273 -5.71 -10.10 1.74
C ILE A 273 -4.83 -9.91 0.51
N PHE A 274 -5.32 -9.18 -0.48
CA PHE A 274 -4.53 -8.83 -1.65
C PHE A 274 -4.15 -7.35 -1.63
N VAL A 275 -2.86 -7.08 -1.85
CA VAL A 275 -2.30 -5.73 -1.91
C VAL A 275 -1.63 -5.52 -3.25
N ASN A 276 -2.10 -4.54 -4.03
CA ASN A 276 -1.39 -4.07 -5.21
C ASN A 276 -0.43 -2.93 -4.81
N THR A 277 0.84 -2.99 -5.20
CA THR A 277 1.81 -1.93 -4.96
C THR A 277 2.38 -1.34 -6.26
N SER A 278 1.71 -1.59 -7.38
CA SER A 278 2.09 -1.12 -8.71
C SER A 278 0.97 -0.25 -9.32
N PRO A 279 1.27 0.55 -10.34
CA PRO A 279 0.35 1.59 -10.82
C PRO A 279 -0.80 1.09 -11.71
N GLN A 280 -0.81 -0.15 -12.17
CA GLN A 280 -1.93 -0.66 -12.98
C GLN A 280 -3.22 -0.77 -12.16
N ASN A 281 -4.37 -0.66 -12.83
CA ASN A 281 -5.71 -0.68 -12.25
C ASN A 281 -6.19 -2.11 -11.89
N THR A 282 -5.44 -2.83 -11.04
CA THR A 282 -5.83 -4.16 -10.57
C THR A 282 -7.03 -4.11 -9.65
N ILE A 283 -7.10 -3.08 -8.80
CA ILE A 283 -8.16 -2.93 -7.79
C ILE A 283 -9.38 -2.30 -8.47
N VAL A 284 -10.31 -3.12 -8.96
CA VAL A 284 -11.55 -2.67 -9.60
C VAL A 284 -12.73 -2.87 -8.65
N SER A 285 -13.80 -2.08 -8.83
CA SER A 285 -14.96 -2.07 -7.93
C SER A 285 -15.61 -3.44 -7.74
N SER A 286 -15.70 -4.24 -8.80
CA SER A 286 -16.25 -5.60 -8.74
C SER A 286 -15.43 -6.54 -7.86
N LEU A 287 -14.10 -6.38 -7.78
CA LEU A 287 -13.26 -7.16 -6.87
C LEU A 287 -13.42 -6.76 -5.41
N HIS A 288 -13.78 -5.52 -5.10
CA HIS A 288 -14.14 -5.14 -3.72
C HIS A 288 -15.39 -5.87 -3.24
N ASP A 289 -16.43 -5.96 -4.08
CA ASP A 289 -17.64 -6.70 -3.77
C ASP A 289 -17.33 -8.19 -3.58
N PHE A 290 -16.48 -8.76 -4.44
CA PHE A 290 -16.02 -10.14 -4.34
C PHE A 290 -15.22 -10.40 -3.06
N ALA A 291 -14.33 -9.50 -2.68
CA ALA A 291 -13.57 -9.62 -1.45
C ALA A 291 -14.46 -9.56 -0.19
N LYS A 292 -15.49 -8.71 -0.22
CA LYS A 292 -16.48 -8.61 0.85
C LYS A 292 -17.27 -9.91 1.03
N GLU A 293 -17.66 -10.57 -0.06
CA GLU A 293 -18.35 -11.88 -0.04
C GLU A 293 -17.48 -12.96 0.65
N TYR A 294 -16.15 -12.90 0.48
CA TYR A 294 -15.22 -13.84 1.09
C TYR A 294 -14.68 -13.41 2.46
N ASP A 295 -15.25 -12.36 3.07
CA ASP A 295 -14.81 -11.80 4.37
C ASP A 295 -13.30 -11.49 4.39
N THR A 296 -12.84 -10.84 3.33
CA THR A 296 -11.49 -10.31 3.18
C THR A 296 -11.54 -8.92 2.53
N PHE A 297 -10.40 -8.30 2.31
CA PHE A 297 -10.33 -7.05 1.57
C PHE A 297 -9.14 -7.00 0.62
N ILE A 298 -9.23 -6.10 -0.33
CA ILE A 298 -8.16 -5.79 -1.28
C ILE A 298 -7.86 -4.31 -1.18
N VAL A 299 -6.63 -3.93 -1.41
CA VAL A 299 -6.19 -2.54 -1.34
C VAL A 299 -5.01 -2.30 -2.26
N GLY A 300 -4.82 -1.07 -2.67
CA GLY A 300 -3.59 -0.68 -3.30
C GLY A 300 -3.74 0.31 -4.41
N ASN A 301 -2.65 0.63 -4.88
CA ASN A 301 -2.23 1.39 -6.02
C ASN A 301 -0.70 1.51 -5.93
N ASP A 302 -0.06 2.25 -6.81
CA ASP A 302 1.37 2.50 -6.79
C ASP A 302 1.86 3.08 -5.45
N LEU A 303 3.01 2.60 -4.97
CA LEU A 303 3.60 3.04 -3.70
C LEU A 303 3.86 4.55 -3.68
N LYS A 304 3.43 5.21 -2.61
CA LYS A 304 3.66 6.63 -2.39
C LYS A 304 5.00 6.84 -1.69
N THR A 305 6.07 6.94 -2.47
CA THR A 305 7.45 7.09 -1.99
C THR A 305 8.00 8.47 -2.30
N GLY A 306 9.13 8.83 -1.71
CA GLY A 306 10.06 9.92 -2.01
C GLY A 306 9.44 11.15 -2.70
N GLN A 307 9.72 11.29 -3.98
CA GLN A 307 9.24 12.40 -4.81
C GLN A 307 7.72 12.64 -4.70
N THR A 308 6.92 11.57 -4.68
CA THR A 308 5.45 11.72 -4.64
C THR A 308 4.95 12.19 -3.27
N LYS A 309 5.58 11.74 -2.17
CA LYS A 309 5.28 12.29 -0.83
C LYS A 309 5.65 13.76 -0.77
N LEU A 310 6.83 14.12 -1.28
CA LEU A 310 7.29 15.50 -1.34
C LEU A 310 6.35 16.37 -2.18
N LYS A 311 5.89 15.87 -3.33
CA LYS A 311 4.90 16.55 -4.18
C LYS A 311 3.62 16.87 -3.40
N SER A 312 3.06 15.90 -2.67
CA SER A 312 1.84 16.14 -1.88
C SER A 312 2.05 17.15 -0.75
N VAL A 313 3.23 17.20 -0.14
CA VAL A 313 3.58 18.22 0.87
C VAL A 313 3.66 19.61 0.25
N LEU A 314 4.36 19.75 -0.88
CA LEU A 314 4.61 21.07 -1.48
C LEU A 314 3.36 21.64 -2.14
N SER A 315 2.58 20.79 -2.81
CA SER A 315 1.31 21.24 -3.41
C SER A 315 0.32 21.71 -2.34
N ASP A 316 0.21 20.96 -1.22
CA ASP A 316 -0.62 21.37 -0.09
C ASP A 316 -0.10 22.66 0.57
N TYR A 317 1.22 22.77 0.77
CA TYR A 317 1.86 23.99 1.29
C TYR A 317 1.53 25.22 0.43
N LEU A 318 1.71 25.12 -0.88
CA LEU A 318 1.45 26.22 -1.80
C LEU A 318 -0.04 26.63 -1.75
N ALA A 319 -0.95 25.69 -1.94
CA ALA A 319 -2.39 25.95 -1.94
C ALA A 319 -2.88 26.49 -0.59
N SER A 320 -2.47 25.88 0.53
CA SER A 320 -2.84 26.31 1.88
C SER A 320 -2.26 27.68 2.26
N SER A 321 -1.21 28.13 1.57
CA SER A 321 -0.65 29.49 1.71
C SER A 321 -1.28 30.52 0.77
N GLY A 322 -2.30 30.13 -0.03
CA GLY A 322 -2.93 31.00 -1.02
C GLY A 322 -2.06 31.26 -2.27
N ILE A 323 -1.01 30.47 -2.49
CA ILE A 323 -0.13 30.54 -3.66
C ILE A 323 -0.69 29.61 -4.72
N LYS A 324 -1.02 30.12 -5.93
CA LYS A 324 -1.64 29.32 -7.01
C LYS A 324 -0.59 28.59 -7.84
N PRO A 325 -0.42 27.26 -7.74
CA PRO A 325 0.37 26.51 -8.70
C PRO A 325 -0.25 26.60 -10.09
N LEU A 326 0.55 26.98 -11.09
CA LEU A 326 0.17 27.01 -12.50
C LEU A 326 0.70 25.81 -13.28
N SER A 327 1.89 25.32 -12.90
CA SER A 327 2.40 24.05 -13.43
C SER A 327 3.24 23.29 -12.42
N ILE A 328 3.24 21.96 -12.55
CA ILE A 328 4.06 21.03 -11.80
C ILE A 328 4.69 20.06 -12.79
N VAL A 329 6.00 20.12 -12.96
CA VAL A 329 6.72 19.28 -13.91
C VAL A 329 7.72 18.40 -13.17
N SER A 330 7.63 17.09 -13.41
CA SER A 330 8.48 16.09 -12.75
C SER A 330 9.32 15.34 -13.76
N TYR A 331 10.64 15.48 -13.69
CA TYR A 331 11.61 14.76 -14.50
C TYR A 331 12.25 13.64 -13.68
N ASN A 332 12.28 12.41 -14.23
CA ASN A 332 12.84 11.28 -13.53
C ASN A 332 13.83 10.50 -14.40
N HIS A 333 14.98 10.15 -13.83
CA HIS A 333 15.90 9.15 -14.40
C HIS A 333 15.92 7.92 -13.49
N LEU A 334 15.75 6.73 -14.06
CA LEU A 334 15.74 5.46 -13.35
C LEU A 334 16.44 4.39 -14.19
N GLY A 335 17.37 3.66 -13.59
CA GLY A 335 18.20 2.67 -14.30
C GLY A 335 17.95 1.24 -13.88
N ASN A 336 16.98 0.98 -12.98
CA ASN A 336 16.59 -0.35 -12.54
C ASN A 336 15.55 -1.01 -13.49
N ASN A 337 15.06 -2.21 -13.12
CA ASN A 337 14.13 -2.95 -13.96
C ASN A 337 12.76 -2.25 -14.11
N ASP A 338 12.28 -1.51 -13.11
CA ASP A 338 11.03 -0.73 -13.24
C ASP A 338 11.21 0.35 -14.31
N GLY A 339 12.32 1.09 -14.30
CA GLY A 339 12.63 2.07 -15.34
C GLY A 339 12.71 1.46 -16.74
N LEU A 340 13.29 0.27 -16.86
CA LEU A 340 13.35 -0.45 -18.13
C LEU A 340 11.95 -0.86 -18.63
N ASN A 341 11.09 -1.36 -17.74
CA ASN A 341 9.69 -1.71 -18.05
C ASN A 341 8.88 -0.49 -18.48
N LEU A 342 9.03 0.65 -17.78
CA LEU A 342 8.35 1.91 -18.07
C LEU A 342 8.84 2.63 -19.33
N LYS A 343 9.85 2.10 -20.03
CA LYS A 343 10.26 2.59 -21.35
C LYS A 343 9.17 2.36 -22.42
N GLU A 344 8.33 1.34 -22.23
CA GLU A 344 7.18 1.06 -23.08
C GLU A 344 6.01 1.98 -22.71
N SER A 345 5.36 2.59 -23.71
CA SER A 345 4.33 3.60 -23.52
C SER A 345 3.10 3.10 -22.75
N ASN A 346 2.69 1.86 -22.95
CA ASN A 346 1.53 1.27 -22.29
C ASN A 346 1.74 1.12 -20.77
N GLN A 347 2.94 0.71 -20.33
CA GLN A 347 3.28 0.60 -18.91
C GLN A 347 3.55 1.99 -18.30
N PHE A 348 4.16 2.89 -19.07
CA PHE A 348 4.35 4.29 -18.65
C PHE A 348 3.01 4.98 -18.37
N ARG A 349 1.99 4.78 -19.22
CA ARG A 349 0.66 5.38 -19.05
C ARG A 349 0.03 5.06 -17.69
N SER A 350 0.17 3.80 -17.23
CA SER A 350 -0.29 3.41 -15.88
C SER A 350 0.38 4.26 -14.78
N LYS A 351 1.68 4.47 -14.88
CA LYS A 351 2.47 5.27 -13.91
C LYS A 351 2.12 6.76 -13.97
N GLU A 352 1.91 7.29 -15.14
CA GLU A 352 1.55 8.69 -15.38
C GLU A 352 0.22 9.04 -14.70
N ILE A 353 -0.82 8.25 -14.94
CA ILE A 353 -2.15 8.45 -14.34
C ILE A 353 -2.07 8.51 -12.82
N THR A 354 -1.39 7.55 -12.18
CA THR A 354 -1.31 7.51 -10.72
C THR A 354 -0.50 8.66 -10.14
N LYS A 355 0.50 9.16 -10.87
CA LYS A 355 1.30 10.32 -10.42
C LYS A 355 0.58 11.66 -10.58
N ILE A 356 -0.27 11.79 -11.60
CA ILE A 356 -1.06 13.01 -11.85
C ILE A 356 -2.14 13.15 -10.78
N GLY A 357 -2.89 12.10 -10.45
CA GLY A 357 -3.98 12.12 -9.49
C GLY A 357 -3.61 12.45 -8.03
N VAL A 358 -2.33 12.57 -7.71
CA VAL A 358 -1.87 12.80 -6.32
C VAL A 358 -2.24 14.19 -5.76
N ILE A 359 -2.61 15.14 -6.60
CA ILE A 359 -2.94 16.51 -6.19
C ILE A 359 -4.43 16.85 -6.36
N ASP A 360 -5.25 15.91 -6.79
CA ASP A 360 -6.66 16.17 -7.10
C ASP A 360 -7.43 16.66 -5.86
N ASP A 361 -7.22 16.06 -4.69
CA ASP A 361 -7.83 16.48 -3.43
C ASP A 361 -7.44 17.91 -3.03
N ILE A 362 -6.19 18.30 -3.27
CA ILE A 362 -5.69 19.65 -2.96
C ILE A 362 -6.39 20.69 -3.84
N ILE A 363 -6.62 20.35 -5.12
CA ILE A 363 -7.34 21.22 -6.05
C ILE A 363 -8.81 21.32 -5.65
N ASP A 364 -9.45 20.18 -5.36
CA ASP A 364 -10.87 20.11 -4.99
C ASP A 364 -11.20 20.89 -3.70
N GLU A 365 -10.30 20.91 -2.74
CA GLU A 365 -10.47 21.65 -1.49
C GLU A 365 -10.18 23.15 -1.63
N ASN A 366 -9.48 23.58 -2.68
CA ASN A 366 -9.07 24.96 -2.91
C ASN A 366 -9.68 25.57 -4.19
N LYS A 367 -10.96 25.28 -4.46
CA LYS A 367 -11.68 25.71 -5.69
C LYS A 367 -11.62 27.21 -5.93
N GLU A 368 -11.72 28.04 -4.90
CA GLU A 368 -11.62 29.50 -5.02
C GLU A 368 -10.24 29.94 -5.53
N LEU A 369 -9.18 29.25 -5.13
CA LEU A 369 -7.83 29.53 -5.58
C LEU A 369 -7.63 29.12 -7.05
N PHE A 370 -8.12 27.93 -7.40
CA PHE A 370 -7.93 27.35 -8.73
C PHE A 370 -8.98 27.80 -9.75
N LYS A 371 -10.19 28.21 -9.33
CA LYS A 371 -11.32 28.60 -10.19
C LYS A 371 -11.63 27.55 -11.26
N ASP A 372 -11.70 26.29 -10.85
CA ASP A 372 -11.90 25.13 -11.71
C ASP A 372 -10.80 24.88 -12.78
N GLU A 373 -9.69 25.59 -12.72
CA GLU A 373 -8.51 25.36 -13.56
C GLU A 373 -7.55 24.42 -12.86
N LYS A 374 -7.13 23.33 -13.52
CA LYS A 374 -6.05 22.47 -13.00
C LYS A 374 -4.70 23.03 -13.45
N PRO A 375 -3.66 22.92 -12.60
CA PRO A 375 -2.30 23.24 -13.04
C PRO A 375 -1.85 22.26 -14.15
N ASP A 376 -1.01 22.73 -15.06
CA ASP A 376 -0.30 21.83 -15.98
C ASP A 376 0.51 20.84 -15.16
N HIS A 377 0.28 19.54 -15.36
CA HIS A 377 0.93 18.51 -14.57
C HIS A 377 1.60 17.45 -15.45
N GLU A 378 2.91 17.58 -15.64
CA GLU A 378 3.68 16.77 -16.57
C GLU A 378 4.61 15.81 -15.84
N ILE A 379 4.67 14.56 -16.33
CA ILE A 379 5.51 13.50 -15.80
C ILE A 379 6.43 12.98 -16.90
N VAL A 380 7.73 13.12 -16.69
CA VAL A 380 8.76 12.57 -17.59
C VAL A 380 9.55 11.50 -16.86
N ILE A 381 9.60 10.29 -17.41
CA ILE A 381 10.44 9.21 -16.91
C ILE A 381 11.30 8.69 -18.06
N LYS A 382 12.62 8.63 -17.82
CA LYS A 382 13.56 8.07 -18.79
C LYS A 382 14.40 6.98 -18.14
N TYR A 383 14.54 5.87 -18.86
CA TYR A 383 15.46 4.81 -18.48
C TYR A 383 16.89 5.24 -18.78
N VAL A 384 17.73 5.24 -17.76
CA VAL A 384 19.16 5.54 -17.86
C VAL A 384 19.92 4.46 -17.09
N GLN A 385 20.41 3.45 -17.81
CA GLN A 385 21.02 2.25 -17.21
C GLN A 385 22.16 2.58 -16.22
N ALA A 386 22.95 3.59 -16.50
CA ALA A 386 24.11 3.96 -15.69
C ALA A 386 23.78 4.41 -14.27
N VAL A 387 22.54 4.88 -14.01
CA VAL A 387 22.14 5.32 -12.66
C VAL A 387 21.70 4.18 -11.75
N GLY A 388 21.46 2.98 -12.30
CA GLY A 388 21.05 1.81 -11.52
C GLY A 388 19.75 2.08 -10.73
N ASP A 389 19.76 1.73 -9.44
CA ASP A 389 18.66 1.98 -8.50
C ASP A 389 18.64 3.42 -7.93
N SER A 390 19.70 4.21 -8.20
CA SER A 390 19.83 5.60 -7.76
C SER A 390 18.93 6.52 -8.59
N LYS A 391 17.68 6.61 -8.19
CA LYS A 391 16.66 7.42 -8.85
C LYS A 391 16.96 8.90 -8.66
N ARG A 392 16.92 9.64 -9.76
CA ARG A 392 17.09 11.09 -9.79
C ARG A 392 15.78 11.72 -10.23
N ALA A 393 15.29 12.66 -9.43
CA ALA A 393 14.06 13.37 -9.70
C ALA A 393 14.33 14.88 -9.60
N ILE A 394 13.83 15.62 -10.58
CA ILE A 394 13.80 17.08 -10.58
C ILE A 394 12.34 17.49 -10.70
N ASP A 395 11.83 18.17 -9.69
CA ASP A 395 10.48 18.73 -9.71
C ASP A 395 10.55 20.24 -9.76
N GLU A 396 9.78 20.83 -10.68
CA GLU A 396 9.60 22.26 -10.76
C GLU A 396 8.14 22.61 -10.51
N TYR A 397 7.91 23.53 -9.58
CA TYR A 397 6.60 24.11 -9.23
C TYR A 397 6.63 25.57 -9.63
N TYR A 398 5.87 25.94 -10.66
CA TYR A 398 5.70 27.30 -11.09
C TYR A 398 4.36 27.83 -10.58
N SER A 399 4.38 28.90 -9.82
CA SER A 399 3.19 29.43 -9.13
C SER A 399 3.04 30.93 -9.32
N GLU A 400 1.80 31.40 -9.21
CA GLU A 400 1.42 32.81 -9.28
C GLU A 400 1.21 33.37 -7.87
N LEU A 401 1.67 34.60 -7.66
CA LEU A 401 1.54 35.39 -6.45
C LEU A 401 0.73 36.68 -6.69
N PHE A 402 0.69 37.51 -5.64
CA PHE A 402 0.13 38.87 -5.69
C PHE A 402 0.67 39.66 -6.87
N LEU A 403 -0.23 40.42 -7.55
CA LEU A 403 0.08 41.19 -8.75
C LEU A 403 0.75 40.40 -9.89
N LYS A 404 0.38 39.14 -10.06
CA LYS A 404 0.96 38.23 -11.07
C LYS A 404 2.45 37.97 -10.89
N GLY A 405 2.96 38.21 -9.68
CA GLY A 405 4.30 37.79 -9.31
C GLY A 405 4.50 36.26 -9.46
N LYS A 406 5.71 35.85 -9.61
CA LYS A 406 6.09 34.44 -9.84
C LYS A 406 6.81 33.87 -8.66
N ASN A 407 6.51 32.63 -8.32
CA ASN A 407 7.26 31.81 -7.37
C ASN A 407 7.64 30.49 -8.04
N ILE A 408 8.91 30.19 -8.11
CA ILE A 408 9.43 28.96 -8.70
C ILE A 408 10.21 28.18 -7.64
N LEU A 409 9.79 26.94 -7.42
CA LEU A 409 10.52 25.98 -6.60
C LEU A 409 11.06 24.88 -7.50
N SER A 410 12.39 24.73 -7.54
CA SER A 410 13.05 23.62 -8.24
C SER A 410 13.71 22.73 -7.20
N ILE A 411 13.38 21.44 -7.19
CA ILE A 411 13.85 20.48 -6.20
C ILE A 411 14.53 19.33 -6.89
N TYR A 412 15.77 19.11 -6.56
CA TYR A 412 16.51 17.92 -6.95
C TYR A 412 16.53 16.92 -5.80
N ASN A 413 15.96 15.73 -6.05
CA ASN A 413 15.92 14.61 -5.11
C ASN A 413 16.66 13.42 -5.72
N LEU A 414 17.67 12.92 -5.02
CA LEU A 414 18.37 11.69 -5.34
C LEU A 414 18.11 10.68 -4.22
N CYS A 415 17.62 9.49 -4.56
CA CYS A 415 17.37 8.43 -3.61
C CYS A 415 17.61 7.05 -4.23
N GLU A 416 17.90 6.07 -3.41
CA GLU A 416 17.92 4.67 -3.79
C GLU A 416 16.47 4.14 -3.74
N ASP A 417 15.90 3.90 -4.92
CA ASP A 417 14.45 3.68 -5.12
C ASP A 417 13.95 2.46 -4.32
N THR A 418 14.71 1.36 -4.37
CA THR A 418 14.37 0.12 -3.65
C THR A 418 14.48 0.28 -2.14
N LEU A 419 15.58 0.90 -1.64
CA LEU A 419 15.79 1.08 -0.20
C LEU A 419 14.75 2.05 0.42
N LEU A 420 14.23 2.97 -0.39
CA LEU A 420 13.13 3.85 0.02
C LEU A 420 11.76 3.15 0.00
N ALA A 421 11.54 2.18 -0.92
CA ALA A 421 10.28 1.47 -1.07
C ALA A 421 10.11 0.35 -0.03
N VAL A 422 11.17 -0.37 0.31
CA VAL A 422 11.13 -1.55 1.19
C VAL A 422 10.56 -1.26 2.59
N PRO A 423 10.94 -0.19 3.31
CA PRO A 423 10.32 0.15 4.58
C PRO A 423 8.81 0.41 4.49
N ILE A 424 8.33 0.95 3.35
CA ILE A 424 6.90 1.19 3.12
C ILE A 424 6.17 -0.13 2.85
N LEU A 425 6.80 -1.09 2.17
CA LEU A 425 6.24 -2.44 2.01
C LEU A 425 6.09 -3.14 3.37
N LEU A 426 7.07 -2.99 4.26
CA LEU A 426 6.94 -3.48 5.64
C LEU A 426 5.76 -2.80 6.34
N ASP A 427 5.62 -1.48 6.24
CA ASP A 427 4.49 -0.75 6.82
C ASP A 427 3.16 -1.29 6.32
N ILE A 428 3.01 -1.47 5.01
CA ILE A 428 1.80 -2.02 4.39
C ILE A 428 1.47 -3.39 4.97
N ILE A 429 2.44 -4.29 5.11
CA ILE A 429 2.24 -5.61 5.71
C ILE A 429 1.71 -5.47 7.14
N MET A 430 2.36 -4.67 7.95
CA MET A 430 2.08 -4.55 9.38
C MET A 430 0.74 -3.85 9.65
N PHE A 431 0.44 -2.77 8.91
CA PHE A 431 -0.83 -2.05 9.05
C PHE A 431 -2.00 -2.82 8.42
N THR A 432 -1.80 -3.52 7.32
CA THR A 432 -2.81 -4.39 6.72
C THR A 432 -3.21 -5.53 7.67
N GLU A 433 -2.22 -6.15 8.34
CA GLU A 433 -2.49 -7.14 9.38
C GLU A 433 -3.29 -6.53 10.52
N LEU A 434 -2.86 -5.40 11.06
CA LEU A 434 -3.57 -4.71 12.14
C LEU A 434 -5.03 -4.46 11.76
N PHE A 435 -5.24 -3.88 10.60
CA PHE A 435 -6.58 -3.48 10.15
C PHE A 435 -7.48 -4.67 9.85
N SER A 436 -6.93 -5.83 9.46
CA SER A 436 -7.70 -7.07 9.31
C SER A 436 -8.32 -7.58 10.61
N ARG A 437 -7.88 -7.08 11.75
CA ARG A 437 -8.40 -7.42 13.10
C ARG A 437 -9.43 -6.43 13.61
N ILE A 438 -9.74 -5.38 12.84
CA ILE A 438 -10.64 -4.30 13.26
C ILE A 438 -11.99 -4.46 12.59
N THR A 439 -13.05 -4.36 13.38
CA THR A 439 -14.44 -4.28 12.93
C THR A 439 -15.16 -3.17 13.67
N PHE A 440 -16.24 -2.68 13.08
CA PHE A 440 -17.05 -1.60 13.63
C PHE A 440 -18.47 -2.10 13.87
N GLU A 441 -19.04 -1.83 15.04
CA GLU A 441 -20.46 -1.98 15.32
C GLU A 441 -21.10 -0.59 15.21
N LEU A 442 -21.99 -0.45 14.26
CA LEU A 442 -22.75 0.78 14.00
C LEU A 442 -23.92 0.93 14.99
N GLU A 443 -24.57 2.11 15.02
CA GLU A 443 -25.73 2.37 15.89
C GLU A 443 -26.90 1.40 15.67
N ASN A 444 -27.11 0.95 14.44
CA ASN A 444 -28.09 -0.06 14.05
C ASN A 444 -27.66 -1.49 14.40
N LYS A 445 -26.55 -1.66 15.12
CA LYS A 445 -25.90 -2.93 15.45
C LYS A 445 -25.39 -3.73 14.25
N GLU A 446 -25.32 -3.13 13.09
CA GLU A 446 -24.65 -3.70 11.94
C GLU A 446 -23.14 -3.73 12.19
N ILE A 447 -22.51 -4.83 11.83
CA ILE A 447 -21.06 -4.97 11.96
C ILE A 447 -20.42 -4.92 10.58
N VAL A 448 -19.49 -3.99 10.45
CA VAL A 448 -18.75 -3.76 9.23
C VAL A 448 -17.25 -3.99 9.44
N SER A 449 -16.61 -4.56 8.45
CA SER A 449 -15.16 -4.80 8.46
C SER A 449 -14.39 -3.52 8.13
N PHE A 450 -13.07 -3.54 8.35
CA PHE A 450 -12.18 -2.44 7.97
C PHE A 450 -12.24 -2.11 6.47
N SER A 451 -12.67 -3.03 5.63
CA SER A 451 -12.82 -2.80 4.19
C SER A 451 -13.66 -1.56 3.82
N THR A 452 -14.47 -1.05 4.76
CA THR A 452 -15.24 0.19 4.59
C THR A 452 -14.42 1.47 4.82
N ASN A 453 -13.17 1.36 5.27
CA ASN A 453 -12.29 2.50 5.61
C ASN A 453 -10.91 2.36 4.96
N LEU A 454 -10.86 1.88 3.73
CA LEU A 454 -9.60 1.64 3.00
C LEU A 454 -8.83 2.93 2.70
N SER A 455 -9.48 4.10 2.72
CA SER A 455 -8.83 5.41 2.57
C SER A 455 -7.71 5.65 3.59
N LEU A 456 -7.79 5.05 4.79
CA LEU A 456 -6.72 5.16 5.80
C LEU A 456 -5.39 4.54 5.34
N LEU A 457 -5.42 3.53 4.46
CA LEU A 457 -4.22 2.96 3.85
C LEU A 457 -3.66 3.82 2.71
N SER A 458 -4.40 4.86 2.26
CA SER A 458 -3.97 5.78 1.20
C SER A 458 -2.68 6.54 1.54
N PHE A 459 -2.30 6.59 2.82
CA PHE A 459 -0.99 7.13 3.24
C PHE A 459 0.19 6.42 2.55
N PHE A 460 0.02 5.15 2.20
CA PHE A 460 1.05 4.32 1.58
C PHE A 460 0.96 4.27 0.05
N PHE A 461 -0.16 4.72 -0.53
CA PHE A 461 -0.46 4.62 -1.96
C PHE A 461 -0.72 5.98 -2.60
N LYS A 462 -0.54 6.08 -3.93
CA LYS A 462 -0.72 7.34 -4.65
C LYS A 462 -2.19 7.72 -4.85
N SER A 463 -2.99 6.81 -5.36
CA SER A 463 -4.41 7.02 -5.67
C SER A 463 -5.17 5.71 -5.52
N PRO A 464 -5.35 5.21 -4.29
CA PRO A 464 -6.00 3.92 -4.08
C PRO A 464 -7.47 3.97 -4.47
N GLU A 465 -7.96 2.88 -5.04
CA GLU A 465 -9.38 2.67 -5.33
C GLU A 465 -10.10 2.19 -4.07
N THR A 466 -11.31 2.69 -3.82
CA THR A 466 -12.10 2.41 -2.62
C THR A 466 -13.44 1.73 -2.90
N GLY A 467 -13.65 1.23 -4.11
CA GLY A 467 -14.87 0.55 -4.52
C GLY A 467 -16.02 1.48 -4.94
N LYS A 468 -17.25 0.95 -5.00
CA LYS A 468 -18.44 1.69 -5.49
C LYS A 468 -18.84 2.85 -4.59
N ASN A 469 -18.74 2.68 -3.28
CA ASN A 469 -18.96 3.74 -2.30
C ASN A 469 -17.66 4.54 -2.18
N LYS A 470 -17.37 5.35 -3.18
CA LYS A 470 -16.12 6.14 -3.25
C LYS A 470 -15.94 6.96 -1.98
N GLU A 471 -15.07 6.50 -1.10
CA GLU A 471 -14.56 7.33 -0.02
C GLU A 471 -13.74 8.47 -0.64
N TYR A 472 -13.88 9.67 -0.09
CA TYR A 472 -13.00 10.75 -0.49
C TYR A 472 -11.57 10.47 0.01
N ILE A 473 -10.61 10.51 -0.88
CA ILE A 473 -9.21 10.20 -0.56
C ILE A 473 -8.42 11.48 -0.50
N TYR A 474 -7.91 11.79 0.70
CA TYR A 474 -6.92 12.84 0.88
C TYR A 474 -5.54 12.32 0.47
N ASN A 475 -4.83 13.07 -0.38
CA ASN A 475 -3.44 12.83 -0.74
C ASN A 475 -2.47 13.81 -0.06
N ALA A 476 -2.96 14.93 0.46
CA ALA A 476 -2.18 15.85 1.29
C ALA A 476 -1.52 15.08 2.46
N PHE A 477 -0.19 15.05 2.47
CA PHE A 477 0.60 14.15 3.32
C PHE A 477 0.26 14.24 4.81
N PHE A 478 0.17 15.46 5.34
CA PHE A 478 -0.09 15.65 6.76
C PHE A 478 -1.53 15.32 7.14
N LYS A 479 -2.50 15.51 6.24
CA LYS A 479 -3.89 15.09 6.46
C LYS A 479 -4.01 13.58 6.54
N GLN A 480 -3.34 12.84 5.64
CA GLN A 480 -3.28 11.38 5.68
C GLN A 480 -2.61 10.87 6.95
N ARG A 481 -1.47 11.48 7.33
CA ARG A 481 -0.76 11.09 8.56
C ARG A 481 -1.62 11.34 9.78
N TYR A 482 -2.30 12.49 9.86
CA TYR A 482 -3.19 12.85 10.94
C TYR A 482 -4.38 11.90 11.05
N ALA A 483 -5.01 11.55 9.91
CA ALA A 483 -6.11 10.60 9.87
C ALA A 483 -5.69 9.22 10.40
N LEU A 484 -4.54 8.71 9.96
CA LEU A 484 -4.00 7.42 10.41
C LEU A 484 -3.67 7.43 11.90
N ASP A 485 -3.00 8.48 12.41
CA ASP A 485 -2.68 8.61 13.83
C ASP A 485 -3.93 8.66 14.71
N ASN A 486 -4.92 9.47 14.31
CA ASN A 486 -6.17 9.59 15.03
C ASN A 486 -6.97 8.29 15.00
N PHE A 487 -6.99 7.59 13.86
CA PHE A 487 -7.65 6.29 13.78
C PHE A 487 -7.03 5.29 14.77
N ILE A 488 -5.71 5.19 14.83
CA ILE A 488 -5.02 4.33 15.80
C ILE A 488 -5.35 4.72 17.24
N LYS A 489 -5.42 6.01 17.54
CA LYS A 489 -5.81 6.51 18.86
C LYS A 489 -7.23 6.12 19.22
N ILE A 490 -8.18 6.33 18.31
CA ILE A 490 -9.58 5.96 18.48
C ILE A 490 -9.71 4.46 18.76
N CYS A 491 -9.03 3.62 17.97
CA CYS A 491 -9.00 2.17 18.19
C CYS A 491 -8.44 1.78 19.56
N SER A 492 -7.61 2.63 20.15
CA SER A 492 -6.97 2.39 21.46
C SER A 492 -7.66 3.12 22.63
N GLY A 493 -8.78 3.82 22.39
CA GLY A 493 -9.44 4.63 23.39
C GLY A 493 -8.65 5.86 23.84
N ILE A 494 -7.68 6.32 23.03
CA ILE A 494 -6.89 7.52 23.27
C ILE A 494 -7.57 8.71 22.57
N PRO A 495 -7.69 9.88 23.21
CA PRO A 495 -8.23 11.07 22.58
C PRO A 495 -7.48 11.44 21.29
N VAL A 496 -8.20 11.92 20.30
CA VAL A 496 -7.62 12.44 19.06
C VAL A 496 -6.75 13.67 19.33
N ASN A 497 -5.83 13.97 18.42
CA ASN A 497 -5.00 15.16 18.53
C ASN A 497 -5.86 16.44 18.40
N ASP A 498 -5.72 17.33 19.35
CA ASP A 498 -6.19 18.71 19.30
C ASP A 498 -4.97 19.64 19.29
N PHE A 499 -4.65 20.21 18.14
CA PHE A 499 -3.53 21.15 18.00
C PHE A 499 -3.87 22.56 18.44
N ILE A 500 -5.13 22.83 18.81
CA ILE A 500 -5.56 24.13 19.36
C ILE A 500 -5.11 24.27 20.81
N ASN A 501 -4.92 23.13 21.51
CA ASN A 501 -4.48 23.07 22.91
C ASN A 501 -5.37 23.90 23.85
N LEU A 502 -6.69 23.84 23.69
CA LEU A 502 -7.66 24.62 24.47
C LEU A 502 -7.50 24.35 25.98
N GLN A 503 -7.13 23.12 26.38
CA GLN A 503 -6.94 22.73 27.75
C GLN A 503 -5.86 23.55 28.50
N TYR A 504 -5.01 24.27 27.79
CA TYR A 504 -3.99 25.17 28.35
C TYR A 504 -4.34 26.65 28.24
N ARG A 505 -5.49 26.97 27.61
CA ARG A 505 -5.92 28.36 27.37
C ARG A 505 -7.17 28.75 28.15
N ILE A 506 -7.86 27.77 28.68
CA ILE A 506 -9.05 27.87 29.53
C ILE A 506 -8.72 27.29 30.89
#